data_0a27b99a7c4072f9bdf9500a3fb85324
#
_entry.id   0a27b99a7c4072f9bdf9500a3fb85324
#
_cell.length_a   1.000
_cell.length_b   1.000
_cell.length_c   1.000
_cell.angle_alpha   90.00
_cell.angle_beta   90.00
_cell.angle_gamma   90.00
#
_symmetry.space_group_name_H-M   'P 1'
#
loop_
_entity.id
_entity.type
_entity.pdbx_description
1 polymer ?
#
loop_
_entity_poly.entity_id
_entity_poly.type
_entity_poly.pdbx_seq_one_letter_code
_entity_poly.pdbx_strand_id
1 'polypeptide(L)'
;MKNTIMRNWIVAIVVIAVVAALVVLSGLFRASSVAPQAQQTLSPERMQALIPRGRELALAGDCFGCHSMPQGPMGAGGLAIATPFGTLYSTNITPDKQYGIGNYTRADFHRVMRDGIAPGERNLYPAMPFVFSHITTPDDIDALYAYNMSIPAMPIANKSNTGVFVLPVRPFMDFWTLLNFPDRKVLRNDQRSAEWNRGAYLVEGLAHCGSCHSPRNFMMGVEFSRSLQGGEVDGVVVPDITAAALAKRGFDVPTLSTYLATGMAPQGTSFDSMYTVTHFSTSAMEPEDVKAVAIYLLTGKDGKLALPAASPVPLPQAAVPKNGTPMAAGRLAYMASCAGCHGMEGEGIPNVSPAMKGNAALAMDNPQTIINVVLNGTPTQVFKNGERMYAMPPFAHRLNAPEVADLVTWIRAEWGGQTVPVTVEQVSAQETAVK
;
A
#
# COMPACT_ATOMS: atom_id res chain seq x y z
N MET A 1 -30.36 27.13 -31.80
CA MET A 1 -29.36 26.06 -31.84
C MET A 1 -27.92 26.56 -32.17
N LYS A 2 -27.65 27.30 -33.23
CA LYS A 2 -26.27 27.78 -33.59
C LYS A 2 -25.59 28.59 -32.47
N ASN A 3 -26.31 29.49 -31.79
CA ASN A 3 -25.71 30.32 -30.72
C ASN A 3 -25.35 29.53 -29.46
N THR A 4 -26.09 28.47 -29.15
CA THR A 4 -25.81 27.62 -27.98
C THR A 4 -24.55 26.75 -28.23
N ILE A 5 -24.41 26.24 -29.45
CA ILE A 5 -23.22 25.46 -29.87
C ILE A 5 -21.98 26.33 -29.83
N MET A 6 -22.04 27.54 -30.42
CA MET A 6 -20.92 28.50 -30.44
C MET A 6 -20.53 28.93 -29.02
N ARG A 7 -21.48 29.18 -28.11
CA ARG A 7 -21.22 29.49 -26.70
C ARG A 7 -20.53 28.36 -25.98
N ASN A 8 -20.93 27.12 -26.23
CA ASN A 8 -20.30 25.96 -25.61
C ASN A 8 -18.85 25.75 -26.10
N TRP A 9 -18.59 26.01 -27.39
CA TRP A 9 -17.22 25.98 -27.92
C TRP A 9 -16.33 27.09 -27.35
N ILE A 10 -16.85 28.30 -27.19
CA ILE A 10 -16.11 29.43 -26.55
C ILE A 10 -15.80 29.07 -25.10
N VAL A 11 -16.75 28.55 -24.33
CA VAL A 11 -16.53 28.11 -22.96
C VAL A 11 -15.45 27.01 -22.90
N ALA A 12 -15.53 26.01 -23.79
CA ALA A 12 -14.53 24.94 -23.85
C ALA A 12 -13.12 25.48 -24.16
N ILE A 13 -13.00 26.41 -25.12
CA ILE A 13 -11.70 27.03 -25.47
C ILE A 13 -11.15 27.84 -24.28
N VAL A 14 -11.99 28.62 -23.60
CA VAL A 14 -11.58 29.40 -22.42
C VAL A 14 -11.12 28.47 -21.30
N VAL A 15 -11.86 27.40 -21.03
CA VAL A 15 -11.47 26.41 -20.02
C VAL A 15 -10.13 25.77 -20.37
N ILE A 16 -9.92 25.36 -21.62
CA ILE A 16 -8.64 24.78 -22.08
C ILE A 16 -7.50 25.79 -21.94
N ALA A 17 -7.72 27.07 -22.32
CA ALA A 17 -6.72 28.11 -22.18
C ALA A 17 -6.36 28.41 -20.73
N VAL A 18 -7.36 28.43 -19.82
CA VAL A 18 -7.13 28.61 -18.38
C VAL A 18 -6.35 27.43 -17.81
N VAL A 19 -6.74 26.19 -18.15
CA VAL A 19 -6.01 25.00 -17.72
C VAL A 19 -4.57 25.01 -18.24
N ALA A 20 -4.35 25.34 -19.51
CA ALA A 20 -3.01 25.46 -20.08
C ALA A 20 -2.17 26.54 -19.37
N ALA A 21 -2.78 27.70 -19.08
CA ALA A 21 -2.10 28.77 -18.33
C ALA A 21 -1.76 28.32 -16.89
N LEU A 22 -2.66 27.62 -16.21
CA LEU A 22 -2.42 27.08 -14.88
C LEU A 22 -1.29 26.05 -14.88
N VAL A 23 -1.23 25.18 -15.89
CA VAL A 23 -0.12 24.20 -16.05
C VAL A 23 1.21 24.91 -16.24
N VAL A 24 1.28 25.93 -17.11
CA VAL A 24 2.50 26.70 -17.32
C VAL A 24 2.92 27.46 -16.06
N LEU A 25 1.97 28.09 -15.38
CA LEU A 25 2.24 28.84 -14.15
C LEU A 25 2.69 27.89 -13.03
N SER A 26 2.09 26.72 -12.88
CA SER A 26 2.49 25.76 -11.85
C SER A 26 3.93 25.26 -12.03
N GLY A 27 4.36 25.04 -13.26
CA GLY A 27 5.77 24.69 -13.56
C GLY A 27 6.76 25.80 -13.20
N LEU A 28 6.35 27.08 -13.38
CA LEU A 28 7.19 28.24 -13.02
C LEU A 28 7.35 28.45 -11.51
N PHE A 29 6.37 28.01 -10.71
CA PHE A 29 6.40 28.14 -9.24
C PHE A 29 7.02 26.96 -8.52
N ARG A 30 7.39 25.88 -9.24
CA ARG A 30 7.98 24.69 -8.65
C ARG A 30 9.47 24.91 -8.37
N ALA A 31 9.78 25.44 -7.19
CA ALA A 31 11.16 25.58 -6.74
C ALA A 31 11.77 24.17 -6.51
N SER A 32 13.00 23.96 -6.95
CA SER A 32 13.73 22.71 -6.62
C SER A 32 14.03 22.65 -5.13
N SER A 33 13.66 21.56 -4.49
CA SER A 33 13.95 21.28 -3.08
C SER A 33 15.32 20.62 -2.86
N VAL A 34 16.11 20.49 -3.92
CA VAL A 34 17.42 19.84 -3.88
C VAL A 34 18.42 20.70 -3.12
N ALA A 35 18.99 20.13 -2.06
CA ALA A 35 20.02 20.81 -1.29
C ALA A 35 21.25 21.11 -2.16
N PRO A 36 21.90 22.30 -2.02
CA PRO A 36 23.09 22.65 -2.79
C PRO A 36 24.21 21.60 -2.74
N GLN A 37 24.36 20.91 -1.61
CA GLN A 37 25.34 19.82 -1.45
C GLN A 37 25.12 18.66 -2.41
N ALA A 38 23.89 18.42 -2.87
CA ALA A 38 23.58 17.33 -3.80
C ALA A 38 24.14 17.55 -5.20
N GLN A 39 24.59 18.76 -5.53
CA GLN A 39 25.25 19.05 -6.80
C GLN A 39 26.71 18.54 -6.85
N GLN A 40 27.32 18.21 -5.69
CA GLN A 40 28.66 17.66 -5.62
C GLN A 40 28.62 16.14 -5.75
N THR A 41 29.59 15.57 -6.46
CA THR A 41 29.77 14.11 -6.52
C THR A 41 30.30 13.59 -5.18
N LEU A 42 29.79 12.45 -4.75
CA LEU A 42 30.34 11.73 -3.60
C LEU A 42 31.66 11.06 -3.99
N SER A 43 32.62 11.03 -3.07
CA SER A 43 33.85 10.25 -3.29
C SER A 43 33.53 8.75 -3.33
N PRO A 44 34.34 7.92 -4.01
CA PRO A 44 34.15 6.47 -4.04
C PRO A 44 34.07 5.84 -2.65
N GLU A 45 34.91 6.32 -1.72
CA GLU A 45 34.93 5.85 -0.33
C GLU A 45 33.61 6.19 0.39
N ARG A 46 33.08 7.40 0.19
CA ARG A 46 31.78 7.81 0.75
C ARG A 46 30.64 7.00 0.16
N MET A 47 30.66 6.75 -1.16
CA MET A 47 29.67 5.88 -1.83
C MET A 47 29.68 4.49 -1.19
N GLN A 48 30.86 3.88 -1.05
CA GLN A 48 30.98 2.54 -0.46
C GLN A 48 30.49 2.50 1.00
N ALA A 49 30.80 3.51 1.80
CA ALA A 49 30.38 3.60 3.20
C ALA A 49 28.85 3.75 3.38
N LEU A 50 28.15 4.30 2.38
CA LEU A 50 26.71 4.53 2.43
C LEU A 50 25.88 3.32 1.99
N ILE A 51 26.45 2.34 1.28
CA ILE A 51 25.73 1.18 0.72
C ILE A 51 24.92 0.42 1.77
N PRO A 52 25.45 0.05 2.95
CA PRO A 52 24.66 -0.69 3.94
C PRO A 52 23.41 0.07 4.37
N ARG A 53 23.55 1.36 4.67
CA ARG A 53 22.44 2.23 5.04
C ARG A 53 21.43 2.38 3.91
N GLY A 54 21.91 2.53 2.67
CA GLY A 54 21.04 2.61 1.49
C GLY A 54 20.24 1.33 1.26
N ARG A 55 20.83 0.16 1.54
CA ARG A 55 20.12 -1.12 1.47
C ARG A 55 18.96 -1.18 2.48
N GLU A 56 19.19 -0.82 3.73
CA GLU A 56 18.13 -0.77 4.76
C GLU A 56 16.98 0.15 4.36
N LEU A 57 17.32 1.34 3.86
CA LEU A 57 16.32 2.31 3.42
C LEU A 57 15.55 1.86 2.17
N ALA A 58 16.21 1.18 1.24
CA ALA A 58 15.55 0.63 0.06
C ALA A 58 14.58 -0.51 0.41
N LEU A 59 14.90 -1.31 1.43
CA LEU A 59 14.00 -2.30 1.99
C LEU A 59 12.81 -1.63 2.69
N ALA A 60 13.06 -0.65 3.54
CA ALA A 60 11.99 0.10 4.22
C ALA A 60 11.05 0.81 3.24
N GLY A 61 11.59 1.30 2.11
CA GLY A 61 10.82 1.96 1.04
C GLY A 61 10.18 1.01 0.04
N ASP A 62 10.29 -0.30 0.22
CA ASP A 62 9.77 -1.33 -0.71
C ASP A 62 10.14 -1.07 -2.17
N CYS A 63 11.34 -0.51 -2.41
CA CYS A 63 11.76 -0.09 -3.75
C CYS A 63 11.68 -1.26 -4.76
N PHE A 64 12.15 -2.42 -4.35
CA PHE A 64 12.24 -3.59 -5.23
C PHE A 64 10.96 -4.42 -5.29
N GLY A 65 10.02 -4.24 -4.35
CA GLY A 65 8.67 -4.78 -4.45
C GLY A 65 7.90 -4.18 -5.64
N CYS A 66 8.11 -2.88 -5.90
CA CYS A 66 7.56 -2.22 -7.08
C CYS A 66 8.48 -2.31 -8.30
N HIS A 67 9.80 -2.09 -8.12
CA HIS A 67 10.74 -2.01 -9.24
C HIS A 67 11.35 -3.36 -9.66
N SER A 68 10.67 -4.48 -9.37
CA SER A 68 11.01 -5.79 -9.90
C SER A 68 9.73 -6.55 -10.31
N MET A 69 9.84 -7.41 -11.30
CA MET A 69 8.80 -8.38 -11.60
C MET A 69 8.86 -9.52 -10.57
N PRO A 70 7.75 -10.17 -10.22
CA PRO A 70 7.80 -11.44 -9.49
C PRO A 70 8.75 -12.40 -10.19
N GLN A 71 9.76 -12.92 -9.47
CA GLN A 71 10.82 -13.80 -10.00
C GLN A 71 11.71 -13.16 -11.08
N GLY A 72 11.59 -11.86 -11.33
CA GLY A 72 12.46 -11.11 -12.23
C GLY A 72 13.72 -10.57 -11.54
N PRO A 73 14.68 -10.02 -12.30
CA PRO A 73 15.86 -9.39 -11.73
C PRO A 73 15.51 -8.18 -10.87
N MET A 74 16.20 -8.08 -9.74
CA MET A 74 16.00 -6.98 -8.79
C MET A 74 16.27 -5.62 -9.43
N GLY A 75 15.33 -4.70 -9.29
CA GLY A 75 15.44 -3.34 -9.78
C GLY A 75 15.23 -3.15 -11.28
N ALA A 76 14.98 -4.21 -12.04
CA ALA A 76 14.83 -4.15 -13.50
C ALA A 76 13.49 -3.56 -13.96
N GLY A 77 12.57 -3.27 -13.06
CA GLY A 77 11.25 -2.72 -13.37
C GLY A 77 10.30 -3.71 -14.03
N GLY A 78 9.27 -3.18 -14.67
CA GLY A 78 8.31 -3.96 -15.48
C GLY A 78 7.07 -4.44 -14.75
N LEU A 79 6.92 -4.18 -13.43
CA LEU A 79 5.70 -4.47 -12.69
C LEU A 79 4.55 -3.60 -13.22
N ALA A 80 3.42 -4.25 -13.51
CA ALA A 80 2.20 -3.56 -13.92
C ALA A 80 1.46 -2.99 -12.69
N ILE A 81 1.15 -1.71 -12.73
CA ILE A 81 0.36 -1.00 -11.74
C ILE A 81 -0.91 -0.54 -12.44
N ALA A 82 -2.01 -1.25 -12.20
CA ALA A 82 -3.31 -0.90 -12.75
C ALA A 82 -3.83 0.41 -12.13
N THR A 83 -4.48 1.25 -12.93
CA THR A 83 -5.16 2.46 -12.47
C THR A 83 -6.45 2.65 -13.26
N PRO A 84 -7.39 3.47 -12.79
CA PRO A 84 -8.60 3.80 -13.57
C PRO A 84 -8.29 4.47 -14.92
N PHE A 85 -7.07 4.96 -15.12
CA PHE A 85 -6.65 5.69 -16.33
C PHE A 85 -5.82 4.85 -17.32
N GLY A 86 -5.47 3.63 -16.93
CA GLY A 86 -4.60 2.73 -17.70
C GLY A 86 -3.54 2.09 -16.80
N THR A 87 -2.62 1.37 -17.40
CA THR A 87 -1.55 0.67 -16.67
C THR A 87 -0.25 1.46 -16.74
N LEU A 88 0.33 1.72 -15.59
CA LEU A 88 1.70 2.19 -15.44
C LEU A 88 2.61 0.97 -15.25
N TYR A 89 3.81 1.05 -15.82
CA TYR A 89 4.84 0.04 -15.58
C TYR A 89 5.98 0.67 -14.79
N SER A 90 6.40 0.00 -13.72
CA SER A 90 7.57 0.43 -12.95
C SER A 90 8.82 0.43 -13.83
N THR A 91 9.69 1.40 -13.58
CA THR A 91 10.89 1.58 -14.39
C THR A 91 12.08 0.82 -13.82
N ASN A 92 13.06 0.54 -14.68
CA ASN A 92 14.36 0.03 -14.31
C ASN A 92 15.13 1.07 -13.49
N ILE A 93 15.48 0.73 -12.24
CA ILE A 93 16.24 1.58 -11.32
C ILE A 93 17.66 1.04 -11.03
N THR A 94 18.11 0.07 -11.84
CA THR A 94 19.49 -0.41 -11.80
C THR A 94 20.46 0.62 -12.42
N PRO A 95 21.77 0.52 -12.17
CA PRO A 95 22.76 1.42 -12.76
C PRO A 95 23.05 1.14 -14.24
N ASP A 96 22.11 0.53 -14.96
CA ASP A 96 22.20 0.42 -16.41
C ASP A 96 22.10 1.80 -17.07
N LYS A 97 23.03 2.10 -17.98
CA LYS A 97 23.11 3.44 -18.60
C LYS A 97 22.10 3.66 -19.72
N GLN A 98 21.55 2.59 -20.31
CA GLN A 98 20.63 2.70 -21.42
C GLN A 98 19.16 2.68 -20.95
N TYR A 99 18.83 1.81 -20.03
CA TYR A 99 17.45 1.57 -19.63
C TYR A 99 17.16 1.89 -18.16
N GLY A 100 18.19 2.01 -17.33
CA GLY A 100 18.10 2.30 -15.90
C GLY A 100 18.47 3.74 -15.55
N ILE A 101 19.00 3.90 -14.33
CA ILE A 101 19.38 5.20 -13.75
C ILE A 101 20.90 5.43 -13.78
N GLY A 102 21.68 4.64 -14.54
CA GLY A 102 23.15 4.69 -14.54
C GLY A 102 23.76 6.02 -15.01
N ASN A 103 22.97 6.87 -15.66
CA ASN A 103 23.36 8.24 -16.04
C ASN A 103 22.80 9.32 -15.11
N TYR A 104 22.09 8.96 -14.03
CA TYR A 104 21.58 9.94 -13.08
C TYR A 104 22.73 10.47 -12.23
N THR A 105 22.81 11.78 -12.12
CA THR A 105 23.64 12.42 -11.11
C THR A 105 23.00 12.27 -9.72
N ARG A 106 23.78 12.53 -8.68
CA ARG A 106 23.27 12.63 -7.32
C ARG A 106 22.10 13.63 -7.21
N ALA A 107 22.22 14.79 -7.86
CA ALA A 107 21.19 15.81 -7.89
C ALA A 107 19.91 15.32 -8.59
N ASP A 108 20.02 14.57 -9.68
CA ASP A 108 18.87 13.97 -10.36
C ASP A 108 18.13 13.00 -9.44
N PHE A 109 18.86 12.15 -8.72
CA PHE A 109 18.25 11.19 -7.79
C PHE A 109 17.55 11.91 -6.62
N HIS A 110 18.14 12.99 -6.10
CA HIS A 110 17.49 13.84 -5.10
C HIS A 110 16.18 14.44 -5.63
N ARG A 111 16.18 14.97 -6.87
CA ARG A 111 14.96 15.52 -7.50
C ARG A 111 13.88 14.46 -7.68
N VAL A 112 14.25 13.25 -8.09
CA VAL A 112 13.31 12.13 -8.17
C VAL A 112 12.63 11.86 -6.83
N MET A 113 13.42 11.75 -5.77
CA MET A 113 12.92 11.37 -4.45
C MET A 113 12.15 12.49 -3.75
N ARG A 114 12.56 13.74 -3.96
CA ARG A 114 11.99 14.89 -3.26
C ARG A 114 10.91 15.61 -4.05
N ASP A 115 11.10 15.75 -5.35
CA ASP A 115 10.24 16.60 -6.18
C ASP A 115 9.38 15.78 -7.15
N GLY A 116 9.67 14.48 -7.31
CA GLY A 116 9.04 13.63 -8.33
C GLY A 116 9.39 14.06 -9.76
N ILE A 117 10.60 14.57 -9.98
CA ILE A 117 11.09 15.04 -11.29
C ILE A 117 12.33 14.24 -11.68
N ALA A 118 12.25 13.56 -12.81
CA ALA A 118 13.37 12.83 -13.41
C ALA A 118 14.13 13.74 -14.41
N PRO A 119 15.34 13.36 -14.84
CA PRO A 119 16.11 14.10 -15.83
C PRO A 119 15.29 14.50 -17.07
N GLY A 120 15.59 15.67 -17.63
CA GLY A 120 14.83 16.26 -18.73
C GLY A 120 13.50 16.87 -18.31
N GLU A 121 13.40 17.33 -17.05
CA GLU A 121 12.19 17.95 -16.47
C GLU A 121 10.94 17.05 -16.56
N ARG A 122 11.16 15.75 -16.51
CA ARG A 122 10.11 14.75 -16.68
C ARG A 122 9.41 14.47 -15.35
N ASN A 123 8.19 14.97 -15.19
CA ASN A 123 7.35 14.67 -14.04
C ASN A 123 7.08 13.17 -13.90
N LEU A 124 7.19 12.66 -12.69
CA LEU A 124 6.76 11.30 -12.35
C LEU A 124 5.24 11.24 -12.17
N TYR A 125 4.67 10.06 -12.39
CA TYR A 125 3.31 9.78 -11.95
C TYR A 125 3.33 9.43 -10.45
N PRO A 126 2.29 9.81 -9.69
CA PRO A 126 2.25 9.62 -8.24
C PRO A 126 2.10 8.14 -7.80
N ALA A 127 2.13 7.20 -8.74
CA ALA A 127 2.40 5.79 -8.45
C ALA A 127 3.79 5.57 -7.83
N MET A 128 4.79 6.41 -8.21
CA MET A 128 6.00 6.60 -7.41
C MET A 128 5.62 7.49 -6.21
N PRO A 129 5.79 7.03 -4.96
CA PRO A 129 5.26 7.73 -3.78
C PRO A 129 6.13 8.93 -3.34
N PHE A 130 6.51 9.81 -4.29
CA PHE A 130 7.35 10.98 -3.99
C PHE A 130 6.68 11.96 -3.01
N VAL A 131 5.36 11.96 -2.92
CA VAL A 131 4.61 12.74 -1.92
C VAL A 131 4.88 12.27 -0.48
N PHE A 132 5.49 11.11 -0.31
CA PHE A 132 5.98 10.60 0.96
C PHE A 132 7.50 10.72 1.05
N SER A 133 8.22 10.25 0.03
CA SER A 133 9.69 10.23 0.07
C SER A 133 10.33 11.62 0.12
N HIS A 134 9.61 12.71 -0.16
CA HIS A 134 10.15 14.07 -0.12
C HIS A 134 10.65 14.51 1.26
N ILE A 135 10.17 13.89 2.34
CA ILE A 135 10.65 14.17 3.70
C ILE A 135 11.94 13.42 4.05
N THR A 136 12.41 12.52 3.16
CA THR A 136 13.67 11.80 3.39
C THR A 136 14.84 12.76 3.47
N THR A 137 15.70 12.56 4.46
CA THR A 137 16.85 13.43 4.67
C THR A 137 17.84 13.35 3.49
N PRO A 138 18.58 14.41 3.19
CA PRO A 138 19.57 14.38 2.13
C PRO A 138 20.58 13.24 2.28
N ASP A 139 21.05 12.97 3.51
CA ASP A 139 22.00 11.89 3.79
C ASP A 139 21.40 10.50 3.51
N ASP A 140 20.14 10.28 3.82
CA ASP A 140 19.44 9.03 3.52
C ASP A 140 19.15 8.88 2.00
N ILE A 141 18.91 9.97 1.28
CA ILE A 141 18.81 9.94 -0.18
C ILE A 141 20.16 9.60 -0.81
N ASP A 142 21.26 10.13 -0.27
CA ASP A 142 22.63 9.78 -0.69
C ASP A 142 22.92 8.30 -0.48
N ALA A 143 22.47 7.75 0.63
CA ALA A 143 22.63 6.33 0.92
C ALA A 143 21.81 5.47 -0.06
N LEU A 144 20.57 5.85 -0.35
CA LEU A 144 19.75 5.20 -1.38
C LEU A 144 20.40 5.27 -2.76
N TYR A 145 20.93 6.44 -3.14
CA TYR A 145 21.67 6.61 -4.40
C TYR A 145 22.88 5.67 -4.46
N ALA A 146 23.71 5.66 -3.42
CA ALA A 146 24.88 4.80 -3.36
C ALA A 146 24.52 3.32 -3.51
N TYR A 147 23.47 2.87 -2.84
CA TYR A 147 22.99 1.49 -2.93
C TYR A 147 22.47 1.16 -4.34
N ASN A 148 21.61 1.99 -4.93
CA ASN A 148 21.09 1.74 -6.28
C ASN A 148 22.19 1.74 -7.33
N MET A 149 23.25 2.53 -7.15
CA MET A 149 24.41 2.52 -8.04
C MET A 149 25.35 1.31 -7.81
N SER A 150 25.19 0.55 -6.72
CA SER A 150 26.01 -0.62 -6.38
C SER A 150 25.41 -1.95 -6.81
N ILE A 151 24.10 -2.01 -7.12
CA ILE A 151 23.46 -3.25 -7.55
C ILE A 151 23.84 -3.59 -9.00
N PRO A 152 23.68 -4.86 -9.44
CA PRO A 152 23.98 -5.26 -10.82
C PRO A 152 23.15 -4.45 -11.85
N ALA A 153 23.81 -3.93 -12.88
CA ALA A 153 23.15 -3.30 -14.00
C ALA A 153 22.36 -4.34 -14.82
N MET A 154 21.09 -4.04 -15.12
CA MET A 154 20.22 -4.94 -15.89
C MET A 154 19.83 -4.26 -17.21
N PRO A 155 20.29 -4.75 -18.37
CA PRO A 155 20.00 -4.15 -19.68
C PRO A 155 18.59 -4.52 -20.15
N ILE A 156 17.58 -4.24 -19.33
CA ILE A 156 16.17 -4.56 -19.60
C ILE A 156 15.42 -3.28 -19.88
N ALA A 157 14.84 -3.18 -21.09
CA ALA A 157 14.10 -2.00 -21.53
C ALA A 157 12.80 -1.81 -20.71
N ASN A 158 12.49 -0.56 -20.42
CA ASN A 158 11.25 -0.19 -19.76
C ASN A 158 10.04 -0.49 -20.67
N LYS A 159 8.98 -1.02 -20.09
CA LYS A 159 7.70 -1.21 -20.77
C LYS A 159 7.00 0.13 -20.96
N SER A 160 6.28 0.27 -22.08
CA SER A 160 5.43 1.44 -22.33
C SER A 160 4.16 1.38 -21.51
N ASN A 161 3.77 2.51 -20.91
CA ASN A 161 2.49 2.65 -20.24
C ASN A 161 1.32 2.54 -21.23
N THR A 162 0.12 2.30 -20.72
CA THR A 162 -1.10 2.17 -21.55
C THR A 162 -2.17 3.19 -21.14
N GLY A 163 -3.31 3.19 -21.84
CA GLY A 163 -4.43 4.09 -21.55
C GLY A 163 -4.09 5.56 -21.72
N VAL A 164 -4.53 6.42 -20.83
CA VAL A 164 -4.28 7.86 -20.87
C VAL A 164 -2.79 8.20 -20.81
N PHE A 165 -1.97 7.32 -20.24
CA PHE A 165 -0.54 7.57 -20.06
C PHE A 165 0.31 7.48 -21.34
N VAL A 166 -0.27 7.07 -22.48
CA VAL A 166 0.38 7.19 -23.81
C VAL A 166 0.28 8.61 -24.38
N LEU A 167 -0.63 9.43 -23.84
CA LEU A 167 -0.80 10.81 -24.23
C LEU A 167 0.24 11.70 -23.51
N PRO A 168 0.54 12.91 -24.01
CA PRO A 168 1.49 13.83 -23.37
C PRO A 168 0.89 14.51 -22.13
N VAL A 169 0.41 13.74 -21.17
CA VAL A 169 -0.26 14.23 -19.94
C VAL A 169 0.72 14.58 -18.81
N ARG A 170 2.01 14.30 -18.96
CA ARG A 170 3.01 14.57 -17.92
C ARG A 170 3.08 16.04 -17.47
N PRO A 171 2.96 17.05 -18.34
CA PRO A 171 2.91 18.44 -17.88
C PRO A 171 1.74 18.74 -16.94
N PHE A 172 0.62 17.99 -17.06
CA PHE A 172 -0.50 18.13 -16.13
C PHE A 172 -0.13 17.70 -14.70
N MET A 173 0.92 16.92 -14.52
CA MET A 173 1.40 16.51 -13.19
C MET A 173 1.92 17.69 -12.37
N ASP A 174 2.36 18.78 -12.96
CA ASP A 174 2.71 19.98 -12.22
C ASP A 174 1.48 20.56 -11.51
N PHE A 175 0.36 20.64 -12.23
CA PHE A 175 -0.91 21.08 -11.65
C PHE A 175 -1.42 20.09 -10.58
N TRP A 176 -1.36 18.80 -10.88
CA TRP A 176 -1.73 17.77 -9.89
C TRP A 176 -0.89 17.89 -8.61
N THR A 177 0.42 18.07 -8.78
CA THR A 177 1.36 18.21 -7.65
C THR A 177 1.07 19.48 -6.85
N LEU A 178 0.78 20.61 -7.51
CA LEU A 178 0.41 21.84 -6.81
C LEU A 178 -0.77 21.66 -5.86
N LEU A 179 -1.73 20.81 -6.21
CA LEU A 179 -2.93 20.56 -5.40
C LEU A 179 -2.77 19.43 -4.38
N ASN A 180 -1.91 18.45 -4.66
CA ASN A 180 -1.85 17.20 -3.91
C ASN A 180 -0.50 16.94 -3.23
N PHE A 181 0.48 17.81 -3.41
CA PHE A 181 1.79 17.69 -2.81
C PHE A 181 1.88 18.61 -1.58
N PRO A 182 1.75 18.05 -0.37
CA PRO A 182 1.82 18.87 0.85
C PRO A 182 3.27 19.28 1.13
N ASP A 183 3.46 20.50 1.62
CA ASP A 183 4.74 20.92 2.20
C ASP A 183 4.92 20.23 3.56
N ARG A 184 5.37 18.98 3.53
CA ARG A 184 5.64 18.19 4.74
C ARG A 184 7.12 18.25 5.06
N LYS A 185 7.42 18.31 6.33
CA LYS A 185 8.78 18.29 6.87
C LYS A 185 9.01 17.02 7.65
N VAL A 186 10.28 16.67 7.85
CA VAL A 186 10.64 15.57 8.76
C VAL A 186 9.97 15.80 10.11
N LEU A 187 9.15 14.84 10.51
CA LEU A 187 8.43 14.89 11.79
C LEU A 187 9.40 14.49 12.91
N ARG A 188 10.13 15.46 13.44
CA ARG A 188 10.89 15.26 14.68
C ARG A 188 10.15 15.93 15.81
N ASN A 189 9.90 15.18 16.86
CA ASN A 189 9.30 15.68 18.09
C ASN A 189 10.23 15.35 19.27
N ASP A 190 10.90 16.35 19.80
CA ASP A 190 11.88 16.21 20.90
C ASP A 190 11.23 15.79 22.24
N GLN A 191 9.89 15.83 22.33
CA GLN A 191 9.14 15.32 23.48
C GLN A 191 8.81 13.82 23.37
N ARG A 192 9.20 13.16 22.27
CA ARG A 192 8.97 11.75 22.00
C ARG A 192 10.28 10.97 22.05
N SER A 193 10.16 9.65 22.23
CA SER A 193 11.33 8.78 22.21
C SER A 193 12.02 8.75 20.83
N ALA A 194 13.26 8.29 20.81
CA ALA A 194 14.00 8.12 19.58
C ALA A 194 13.32 7.08 18.65
N GLU A 195 12.78 6.00 19.23
CA GLU A 195 12.04 4.97 18.49
C GLU A 195 10.77 5.54 17.86
N TRP A 196 10.01 6.36 18.60
CA TRP A 196 8.82 7.01 18.04
C TRP A 196 9.18 7.93 16.87
N ASN A 197 10.23 8.74 17.02
CA ASN A 197 10.71 9.63 15.95
C ASN A 197 11.20 8.83 14.73
N ARG A 198 11.86 7.69 14.95
CA ARG A 198 12.28 6.80 13.88
C ARG A 198 11.08 6.17 13.17
N GLY A 199 10.08 5.69 13.93
CA GLY A 199 8.84 5.16 13.37
C GLY A 199 8.07 6.21 12.57
N ALA A 200 7.94 7.44 13.09
CA ALA A 200 7.31 8.54 12.38
C ALA A 200 8.00 8.84 11.04
N TYR A 201 9.33 8.89 11.04
CA TYR A 201 10.13 9.11 9.85
C TYR A 201 9.93 8.02 8.79
N LEU A 202 9.85 6.76 9.21
CA LEU A 202 9.62 5.63 8.30
C LEU A 202 8.19 5.62 7.77
N VAL A 203 7.19 5.62 8.64
CA VAL A 203 5.76 5.49 8.29
C VAL A 203 5.28 6.63 7.41
N GLU A 204 5.64 7.86 7.77
CA GLU A 204 5.24 9.07 7.05
C GLU A 204 6.14 9.40 5.86
N GLY A 205 7.28 8.74 5.75
CA GLY A 205 8.27 8.89 4.70
C GLY A 205 8.39 7.66 3.82
N LEU A 206 9.56 7.02 3.83
CA LEU A 206 9.93 5.98 2.88
C LEU A 206 9.01 4.75 2.88
N ALA A 207 8.57 4.29 4.05
CA ALA A 207 7.65 3.15 4.13
C ALA A 207 6.24 3.49 3.63
N HIS A 208 5.92 4.75 3.40
CA HIS A 208 4.71 5.28 2.76
C HIS A 208 3.40 4.54 3.08
N CYS A 209 3.23 4.07 4.32
CA CYS A 209 2.06 3.30 4.76
C CYS A 209 0.74 4.02 4.41
N GLY A 210 0.71 5.36 4.54
CA GLY A 210 -0.41 6.20 4.16
C GLY A 210 -0.74 6.18 2.67
N SER A 211 0.13 5.69 1.81
CA SER A 211 -0.15 5.54 0.37
C SER A 211 -1.32 4.59 0.10
N CYS A 212 -1.44 3.52 0.89
CA CYS A 212 -2.54 2.56 0.84
C CYS A 212 -3.55 2.80 1.97
N HIS A 213 -3.06 3.06 3.18
CA HIS A 213 -3.88 3.16 4.38
C HIS A 213 -4.49 4.55 4.63
N SER A 214 -4.62 5.39 3.61
CA SER A 214 -5.32 6.68 3.70
C SER A 214 -6.34 6.84 2.57
N PRO A 215 -7.44 7.56 2.79
CA PRO A 215 -8.39 7.84 1.73
C PRO A 215 -7.76 8.69 0.62
N ARG A 216 -8.34 8.63 -0.56
CA ARG A 216 -7.95 9.45 -1.72
C ARG A 216 -9.04 10.43 -2.08
N ASN A 217 -8.64 11.61 -2.52
CA ASN A 217 -9.57 12.59 -3.08
C ASN A 217 -9.96 12.22 -4.54
N PHE A 218 -10.84 13.01 -5.14
CA PHE A 218 -11.32 12.79 -6.52
C PHE A 218 -10.23 12.84 -7.59
N MET A 219 -9.06 13.42 -7.30
CA MET A 219 -7.89 13.43 -8.17
C MET A 219 -6.90 12.29 -7.87
N MET A 220 -7.31 11.31 -7.08
CA MET A 220 -6.49 10.19 -6.60
C MET A 220 -5.29 10.60 -5.72
N GLY A 221 -5.26 11.86 -5.25
CA GLY A 221 -4.29 12.33 -4.26
C GLY A 221 -4.63 11.80 -2.86
N VAL A 222 -3.61 11.56 -2.04
CA VAL A 222 -3.79 11.10 -0.66
C VAL A 222 -4.36 12.22 0.21
N GLU A 223 -5.41 11.95 0.96
CA GLU A 223 -5.98 12.88 1.94
C GLU A 223 -5.17 12.85 3.25
N PHE A 224 -4.08 13.60 3.32
CA PHE A 224 -3.19 13.62 4.49
C PHE A 224 -3.87 14.05 5.81
N SER A 225 -4.98 14.80 5.74
CA SER A 225 -5.80 15.14 6.92
C SER A 225 -6.45 13.91 7.56
N ARG A 226 -6.59 12.84 6.78
CA ARG A 226 -7.16 11.55 7.19
C ARG A 226 -6.11 10.42 7.06
N SER A 227 -4.83 10.76 7.23
CA SER A 227 -3.73 9.79 7.13
C SER A 227 -3.97 8.59 8.02
N LEU A 228 -3.68 7.40 7.49
CA LEU A 228 -3.77 6.08 8.14
C LEU A 228 -5.19 5.63 8.54
N GLN A 229 -6.25 6.35 8.13
CA GLN A 229 -7.65 6.03 8.46
C GLN A 229 -8.30 5.05 7.48
N GLY A 230 -7.49 4.23 6.82
CA GLY A 230 -7.97 3.29 5.80
C GLY A 230 -8.22 3.93 4.46
N GLY A 231 -8.41 3.10 3.46
CA GLY A 231 -8.62 3.54 2.08
C GLY A 231 -9.13 2.41 1.19
N GLU A 232 -8.99 2.62 -0.09
CA GLU A 232 -9.25 1.62 -1.12
C GLU A 232 -8.10 1.66 -2.13
N VAL A 233 -7.58 0.50 -2.48
CA VAL A 233 -6.52 0.33 -3.49
C VAL A 233 -6.92 -0.84 -4.37
N ASP A 234 -6.96 -0.61 -5.69
CA ASP A 234 -7.29 -1.64 -6.69
C ASP A 234 -8.59 -2.41 -6.40
N GLY A 235 -9.61 -1.70 -5.89
CA GLY A 235 -10.89 -2.31 -5.54
C GLY A 235 -10.85 -3.14 -4.25
N VAL A 236 -9.77 -3.07 -3.48
CA VAL A 236 -9.63 -3.73 -2.17
C VAL A 236 -9.70 -2.68 -1.06
N VAL A 237 -10.51 -2.93 -0.04
CA VAL A 237 -10.57 -2.07 1.15
C VAL A 237 -9.36 -2.32 2.02
N VAL A 238 -8.60 -1.26 2.26
CA VAL A 238 -7.40 -1.26 3.09
C VAL A 238 -7.77 -0.73 4.49
N PRO A 239 -7.40 -1.44 5.58
CA PRO A 239 -7.87 -1.10 6.91
C PRO A 239 -7.30 0.22 7.44
N ASP A 240 -8.06 0.85 8.33
CA ASP A 240 -7.58 1.89 9.25
C ASP A 240 -6.48 1.31 10.16
N ILE A 241 -5.30 1.93 10.16
CA ILE A 241 -4.15 1.54 10.99
C ILE A 241 -3.78 2.63 12.01
N THR A 242 -4.71 3.48 12.36
CA THR A 242 -4.55 4.38 13.50
C THR A 242 -4.42 3.60 14.81
N ALA A 243 -3.83 4.21 15.82
CA ALA A 243 -3.58 3.57 17.11
C ALA A 243 -4.86 2.98 17.72
N ALA A 244 -5.97 3.71 17.66
CA ALA A 244 -7.25 3.24 18.17
C ALA A 244 -7.79 2.02 17.40
N ALA A 245 -7.67 2.03 16.07
CA ALA A 245 -8.14 0.95 15.23
C ALA A 245 -7.28 -0.32 15.38
N LEU A 246 -5.96 -0.17 15.51
CA LEU A 246 -5.05 -1.28 15.78
C LEU A 246 -5.31 -1.90 17.16
N ALA A 247 -5.43 -1.07 18.20
CA ALA A 247 -5.73 -1.55 19.55
C ALA A 247 -7.10 -2.24 19.64
N LYS A 248 -8.14 -1.70 18.97
CA LYS A 248 -9.46 -2.33 18.86
C LYS A 248 -9.37 -3.74 18.25
N ARG A 249 -8.45 -3.96 17.30
CA ARG A 249 -8.20 -5.26 16.66
C ARG A 249 -7.23 -6.15 17.44
N GLY A 250 -6.85 -5.75 18.65
CA GLY A 250 -6.03 -6.56 19.56
C GLY A 250 -4.52 -6.47 19.33
N PHE A 251 -4.05 -5.53 18.50
CA PHE A 251 -2.62 -5.33 18.32
C PHE A 251 -2.00 -4.53 19.47
N ASP A 252 -0.84 -5.00 19.91
CA ASP A 252 0.12 -4.29 20.73
C ASP A 252 1.47 -4.18 19.99
N VAL A 253 2.46 -3.55 20.61
CA VAL A 253 3.78 -3.38 19.97
C VAL A 253 4.43 -4.73 19.63
N PRO A 254 4.46 -5.73 20.50
CA PRO A 254 5.01 -7.05 20.16
C PRO A 254 4.31 -7.72 18.99
N THR A 255 2.98 -7.82 19.02
CA THR A 255 2.21 -8.53 17.99
C THR A 255 2.19 -7.79 16.65
N LEU A 256 2.15 -6.45 16.65
CA LEU A 256 2.27 -5.68 15.43
C LEU A 256 3.68 -5.78 14.83
N SER A 257 4.73 -5.76 15.66
CA SER A 257 6.10 -5.99 15.20
C SER A 257 6.25 -7.38 14.59
N THR A 258 5.69 -8.40 15.22
CA THR A 258 5.69 -9.78 14.69
C THR A 258 4.96 -9.85 13.35
N TYR A 259 3.77 -9.24 13.25
CA TYR A 259 3.01 -9.18 12.00
C TYR A 259 3.82 -8.52 10.87
N LEU A 260 4.46 -7.39 11.14
CA LEU A 260 5.28 -6.69 10.13
C LEU A 260 6.54 -7.49 9.76
N ALA A 261 7.19 -8.14 10.74
CA ALA A 261 8.41 -8.90 10.52
C ALA A 261 8.18 -10.25 9.82
N THR A 262 7.02 -10.86 10.03
CA THR A 262 6.78 -12.24 9.55
C THR A 262 5.60 -12.35 8.58
N GLY A 263 4.74 -11.35 8.51
CA GLY A 263 3.46 -11.41 7.80
C GLY A 263 2.35 -12.11 8.59
N MET A 264 2.62 -12.54 9.82
CA MET A 264 1.71 -13.37 10.63
C MET A 264 1.70 -12.92 12.07
N ALA A 265 0.51 -12.92 12.68
CA ALA A 265 0.28 -12.68 14.09
C ALA A 265 -1.02 -13.36 14.52
N PRO A 266 -1.31 -13.46 15.84
CA PRO A 266 -2.60 -13.97 16.30
C PRO A 266 -3.81 -13.22 15.71
N GLN A 267 -3.65 -11.96 15.35
CA GLN A 267 -4.68 -11.10 14.74
C GLN A 267 -4.90 -11.35 13.24
N GLY A 268 -4.08 -12.15 12.60
CA GLY A 268 -4.25 -12.50 11.19
C GLY A 268 -2.94 -12.71 10.44
N THR A 269 -3.11 -13.03 9.17
CA THR A 269 -2.03 -13.29 8.21
C THR A 269 -2.13 -12.25 7.10
N SER A 270 -0.99 -11.71 6.65
CA SER A 270 -0.95 -10.80 5.51
C SER A 270 -1.29 -11.55 4.23
N PHE A 271 -2.06 -10.91 3.36
CA PHE A 271 -2.44 -11.45 2.05
C PHE A 271 -2.54 -10.31 1.03
N ASP A 272 -2.64 -10.66 -0.25
CA ASP A 272 -2.72 -9.72 -1.36
C ASP A 272 -1.55 -8.70 -1.33
N SER A 273 -1.80 -7.44 -1.59
CA SER A 273 -0.78 -6.38 -1.62
C SER A 273 -0.02 -6.26 -0.30
N MET A 274 -0.67 -6.48 0.86
CA MET A 274 0.02 -6.46 2.15
C MET A 274 1.01 -7.63 2.32
N TYR A 275 0.75 -8.78 1.70
CA TYR A 275 1.74 -9.87 1.65
C TYR A 275 3.00 -9.43 0.91
N THR A 276 2.87 -8.72 -0.20
CA THR A 276 4.01 -8.16 -0.94
C THR A 276 4.85 -7.25 -0.05
N VAL A 277 4.20 -6.33 0.68
CA VAL A 277 4.88 -5.42 1.61
C VAL A 277 5.59 -6.19 2.73
N THR A 278 4.91 -7.15 3.38
CA THR A 278 5.56 -7.91 4.45
C THR A 278 6.66 -8.82 3.93
N HIS A 279 6.52 -9.40 2.75
CA HIS A 279 7.47 -10.34 2.18
C HIS A 279 8.75 -9.67 1.66
N PHE A 280 8.63 -8.56 0.94
CA PHE A 280 9.77 -7.91 0.28
C PHE A 280 10.36 -6.74 1.07
N SER A 281 9.58 -6.10 1.95
CA SER A 281 9.98 -4.93 2.71
C SER A 281 10.13 -5.23 4.19
N THR A 282 9.06 -5.21 4.96
CA THR A 282 9.12 -5.13 6.43
C THR A 282 9.78 -6.35 7.08
N SER A 283 9.68 -7.55 6.50
CA SER A 283 10.39 -8.76 6.99
C SER A 283 11.90 -8.73 6.78
N ALA A 284 12.41 -7.82 5.98
CA ALA A 284 13.83 -7.67 5.70
C ALA A 284 14.43 -6.41 6.36
N MET A 285 13.61 -5.61 7.04
CA MET A 285 14.06 -4.46 7.83
C MET A 285 14.73 -4.91 9.12
N GLU A 286 15.56 -4.02 9.69
CA GLU A 286 16.10 -4.24 11.02
C GLU A 286 15.00 -4.32 12.07
N PRO A 287 15.09 -5.24 13.06
CA PRO A 287 14.04 -5.41 14.08
C PRO A 287 13.70 -4.13 14.84
N GLU A 288 14.69 -3.27 15.06
CA GLU A 288 14.55 -1.99 15.73
C GLU A 288 13.67 -1.02 14.91
N ASP A 289 13.81 -1.02 13.59
CA ASP A 289 13.02 -0.20 12.68
C ASP A 289 11.57 -0.72 12.61
N VAL A 290 11.37 -2.03 12.56
CA VAL A 290 10.04 -2.66 12.62
C VAL A 290 9.34 -2.32 13.94
N LYS A 291 10.06 -2.41 15.06
CA LYS A 291 9.54 -2.01 16.37
C LYS A 291 9.22 -0.52 16.43
N ALA A 292 10.06 0.33 15.86
CA ALA A 292 9.82 1.76 15.79
C ALA A 292 8.54 2.09 15.02
N VAL A 293 8.30 1.42 13.88
CA VAL A 293 7.06 1.52 13.10
C VAL A 293 5.86 1.14 13.97
N ALA A 294 5.92 0.01 14.69
CA ALA A 294 4.83 -0.43 15.56
C ALA A 294 4.56 0.56 16.71
N ILE A 295 5.60 1.10 17.33
CA ILE A 295 5.48 2.14 18.38
C ILE A 295 4.79 3.38 17.82
N TYR A 296 5.19 3.86 16.65
CA TYR A 296 4.58 5.05 16.04
C TYR A 296 3.09 4.81 15.75
N LEU A 297 2.77 3.73 15.06
CA LEU A 297 1.40 3.39 14.66
C LEU A 297 0.46 3.19 15.87
N LEU A 298 0.98 2.63 16.97
CA LEU A 298 0.20 2.42 18.19
C LEU A 298 0.23 3.61 19.16
N THR A 299 0.93 4.69 18.84
CA THR A 299 0.90 5.90 19.66
C THR A 299 -0.28 6.77 19.26
N GLY A 300 -1.20 6.99 20.19
CA GLY A 300 -2.35 7.86 20.01
C GLY A 300 -1.97 9.35 19.89
N LYS A 301 -2.93 10.17 19.49
CA LYS A 301 -2.76 11.64 19.39
C LYS A 301 -2.40 12.27 20.74
N ASP A 302 -2.83 11.65 21.85
CA ASP A 302 -2.47 12.04 23.22
C ASP A 302 -1.03 11.68 23.60
N GLY A 303 -0.34 10.95 22.72
CA GLY A 303 1.03 10.53 22.89
C GLY A 303 1.23 9.29 23.74
N LYS A 304 0.18 8.61 24.09
CA LYS A 304 0.24 7.34 24.83
C LYS A 304 0.11 6.16 23.86
N LEU A 305 0.75 5.05 24.22
CA LEU A 305 0.52 3.80 23.50
C LEU A 305 -0.93 3.37 23.75
N ALA A 306 -1.64 3.12 22.66
CA ALA A 306 -2.94 2.46 22.73
C ALA A 306 -2.72 1.00 23.14
N LEU A 307 -3.40 0.60 24.19
CA LEU A 307 -3.36 -0.78 24.65
C LEU A 307 -4.51 -1.56 23.99
N PRO A 308 -4.28 -2.80 23.60
CA PRO A 308 -5.37 -3.64 23.13
C PRO A 308 -6.45 -3.69 24.21
N ALA A 309 -7.70 -3.65 23.77
CA ALA A 309 -8.81 -3.94 24.68
C ALA A 309 -8.52 -5.29 25.34
N ALA A 310 -8.63 -5.34 26.68
CA ALA A 310 -8.35 -6.56 27.43
C ALA A 310 -9.04 -7.73 26.74
N SER A 311 -8.29 -8.78 26.43
CA SER A 311 -8.57 -9.96 25.59
C SER A 311 -9.92 -9.89 24.88
N PRO A 312 -10.01 -10.07 23.57
CA PRO A 312 -11.32 -10.07 22.94
C PRO A 312 -12.21 -10.95 23.83
N VAL A 313 -13.22 -10.31 24.42
CA VAL A 313 -14.27 -11.06 25.13
C VAL A 313 -14.57 -12.23 24.22
N PRO A 314 -14.50 -13.49 24.70
CA PRO A 314 -14.82 -14.62 23.85
C PRO A 314 -16.12 -14.25 23.17
N LEU A 315 -16.10 -14.06 21.84
CA LEU A 315 -17.32 -13.73 21.12
C LEU A 315 -18.30 -14.80 21.57
N PRO A 316 -19.49 -14.45 22.11
CA PRO A 316 -20.44 -15.45 22.56
C PRO A 316 -20.61 -16.41 21.39
N GLN A 317 -20.35 -17.68 21.57
CA GLN A 317 -20.58 -18.69 20.54
C GLN A 317 -21.99 -18.41 20.01
N ALA A 318 -22.08 -18.01 18.75
CA ALA A 318 -23.36 -17.67 18.17
C ALA A 318 -24.25 -18.89 18.37
N ALA A 319 -25.42 -18.69 18.98
CA ALA A 319 -26.39 -19.79 19.20
C ALA A 319 -26.60 -20.48 17.85
N VAL A 320 -26.64 -21.82 17.84
CA VAL A 320 -26.82 -22.62 16.62
C VAL A 320 -27.95 -21.98 15.82
N PRO A 321 -27.68 -21.46 14.58
CA PRO A 321 -28.66 -20.71 13.85
C PRO A 321 -29.92 -21.55 13.59
N LYS A 322 -31.08 -20.97 13.73
CA LYS A 322 -32.35 -21.64 13.39
C LYS A 322 -32.36 -22.03 11.92
N ASN A 323 -32.75 -23.28 11.63
CA ASN A 323 -32.88 -23.78 10.27
C ASN A 323 -33.78 -22.84 9.43
N GLY A 324 -33.39 -22.66 8.15
CA GLY A 324 -34.10 -21.77 7.22
C GLY A 324 -33.74 -20.28 7.34
N THR A 325 -32.71 -19.93 8.13
CA THR A 325 -32.19 -18.57 8.19
C THR A 325 -30.90 -18.40 7.36
N PRO A 326 -30.57 -17.18 6.87
CA PRO A 326 -29.29 -16.90 6.22
C PRO A 326 -28.08 -17.34 7.06
N MET A 327 -28.14 -17.16 8.36
CA MET A 327 -27.09 -17.61 9.28
C MET A 327 -26.91 -19.14 9.29
N ALA A 328 -27.98 -19.92 9.19
CA ALA A 328 -27.89 -21.36 9.09
C ALA A 328 -27.36 -21.80 7.71
N ALA A 329 -27.76 -21.13 6.65
CA ALA A 329 -27.26 -21.37 5.29
C ALA A 329 -25.76 -21.06 5.21
N GLY A 330 -25.31 -19.92 5.76
CA GLY A 330 -23.89 -19.53 5.80
C GLY A 330 -23.05 -20.52 6.60
N ARG A 331 -23.52 -20.99 7.77
CA ARG A 331 -22.86 -22.04 8.55
C ARG A 331 -22.74 -23.34 7.75
N LEU A 332 -23.81 -23.74 7.07
CA LEU A 332 -23.80 -24.96 6.25
C LEU A 332 -22.81 -24.84 5.09
N ALA A 333 -22.77 -23.70 4.41
CA ALA A 333 -21.81 -23.41 3.34
C ALA A 333 -20.36 -23.46 3.85
N TYR A 334 -20.10 -22.91 5.04
CA TYR A 334 -18.78 -22.99 5.67
C TYR A 334 -18.39 -24.45 5.96
N MET A 335 -19.25 -25.23 6.60
CA MET A 335 -18.98 -26.63 6.93
C MET A 335 -18.75 -27.49 5.67
N ALA A 336 -19.47 -27.20 4.59
CA ALA A 336 -19.36 -27.95 3.36
C ALA A 336 -18.12 -27.60 2.53
N SER A 337 -17.65 -26.33 2.60
CA SER A 337 -16.66 -25.83 1.64
C SER A 337 -15.36 -25.29 2.27
N CYS A 338 -15.38 -24.90 3.54
CA CYS A 338 -14.28 -24.16 4.17
C CYS A 338 -13.66 -24.89 5.37
N ALA A 339 -14.47 -25.60 6.17
CA ALA A 339 -14.06 -26.22 7.43
C ALA A 339 -12.94 -27.26 7.26
N GLY A 340 -12.86 -27.93 6.09
CA GLY A 340 -11.79 -28.90 5.79
C GLY A 340 -10.38 -28.31 5.81
N CYS A 341 -10.25 -27.00 5.52
CA CYS A 341 -8.97 -26.29 5.61
C CYS A 341 -8.91 -25.36 6.83
N HIS A 342 -9.99 -24.62 7.11
CA HIS A 342 -9.97 -23.59 8.14
C HIS A 342 -10.37 -24.10 9.55
N GLY A 343 -10.66 -25.38 9.69
CA GLY A 343 -11.11 -26.00 10.93
C GLY A 343 -12.61 -25.79 11.20
N MET A 344 -13.21 -26.62 12.04
CA MET A 344 -14.65 -26.53 12.35
C MET A 344 -14.97 -25.32 13.24
N GLU A 345 -14.01 -24.92 14.07
CA GLU A 345 -14.09 -23.75 14.97
C GLU A 345 -13.32 -22.54 14.43
N GLY A 346 -12.92 -22.58 13.16
CA GLY A 346 -12.16 -21.50 12.52
C GLY A 346 -10.71 -21.37 13.03
N GLU A 347 -10.15 -22.44 13.60
CA GLU A 347 -8.83 -22.47 14.20
C GLU A 347 -7.68 -22.45 13.18
N GLY A 348 -7.97 -22.73 11.91
CA GLY A 348 -6.97 -22.89 10.86
C GLY A 348 -6.13 -24.17 11.02
N ILE A 349 -5.21 -24.37 10.11
CA ILE A 349 -4.23 -25.46 10.17
C ILE A 349 -2.84 -24.87 9.97
N PRO A 350 -1.93 -25.01 10.95
CA PRO A 350 -0.55 -24.50 10.81
C PRO A 350 0.09 -24.97 9.51
N ASN A 351 0.77 -24.08 8.82
CA ASN A 351 1.41 -24.32 7.50
C ASN A 351 0.46 -24.74 6.37
N VAL A 352 -0.84 -24.56 6.52
CA VAL A 352 -1.85 -24.89 5.49
C VAL A 352 -2.76 -23.70 5.23
N SER A 353 -3.42 -23.19 6.28
CA SER A 353 -4.46 -22.17 6.14
C SER A 353 -4.54 -21.29 7.39
N PRO A 354 -4.83 -19.98 7.25
CA PRO A 354 -4.91 -19.09 8.38
C PRO A 354 -6.13 -19.39 9.25
N ALA A 355 -6.02 -19.08 10.54
CA ALA A 355 -7.15 -19.07 11.44
C ALA A 355 -8.16 -17.97 11.03
N MET A 356 -9.44 -18.31 11.10
CA MET A 356 -10.56 -17.36 10.99
C MET A 356 -10.84 -16.71 12.34
N LYS A 357 -10.82 -17.51 13.40
CA LYS A 357 -11.04 -17.06 14.78
C LYS A 357 -9.96 -16.07 15.20
N GLY A 358 -10.39 -14.88 15.60
CA GLY A 358 -9.47 -13.78 15.98
C GLY A 358 -8.85 -13.01 14.80
N ASN A 359 -9.19 -13.37 13.56
CA ASN A 359 -8.67 -12.68 12.39
C ASN A 359 -9.30 -11.29 12.24
N ALA A 360 -8.48 -10.27 12.34
CA ALA A 360 -8.88 -8.88 12.28
C ALA A 360 -9.56 -8.48 10.95
N ALA A 361 -9.31 -9.19 9.85
CA ALA A 361 -9.96 -8.94 8.57
C ALA A 361 -11.48 -9.21 8.63
N LEU A 362 -11.92 -10.17 9.43
CA LEU A 362 -13.35 -10.47 9.61
C LEU A 362 -14.08 -9.39 10.43
N ALA A 363 -13.35 -8.66 11.26
CA ALA A 363 -13.88 -7.59 12.10
C ALA A 363 -14.00 -6.24 11.38
N MET A 364 -13.56 -6.14 10.13
CA MET A 364 -13.68 -4.91 9.34
C MET A 364 -15.14 -4.58 9.06
N ASP A 365 -15.50 -3.29 9.11
CA ASP A 365 -16.89 -2.85 8.84
C ASP A 365 -17.30 -3.15 7.38
N ASN A 366 -16.40 -2.95 6.42
CA ASN A 366 -16.66 -3.26 5.02
C ASN A 366 -16.29 -4.72 4.70
N PRO A 367 -17.24 -5.54 4.19
CA PRO A 367 -17.02 -6.96 3.88
C PRO A 367 -16.26 -7.22 2.57
N GLN A 368 -16.02 -6.20 1.74
CA GLN A 368 -15.53 -6.31 0.37
C GLN A 368 -14.28 -7.20 0.25
N THR A 369 -13.30 -7.01 1.12
CA THR A 369 -12.06 -7.78 1.11
C THR A 369 -12.33 -9.28 1.32
N ILE A 370 -13.21 -9.64 2.23
CA ILE A 370 -13.57 -11.05 2.49
C ILE A 370 -14.38 -11.63 1.35
N ILE A 371 -15.31 -10.86 0.77
CA ILE A 371 -16.04 -11.26 -0.44
C ILE A 371 -15.04 -11.58 -1.56
N ASN A 372 -14.07 -10.69 -1.81
CA ASN A 372 -13.05 -10.88 -2.84
C ASN A 372 -12.20 -12.12 -2.61
N VAL A 373 -11.76 -12.37 -1.36
CA VAL A 373 -11.02 -13.58 -0.99
C VAL A 373 -11.83 -14.84 -1.25
N VAL A 374 -13.11 -14.84 -0.93
CA VAL A 374 -13.99 -15.99 -1.19
C VAL A 374 -14.19 -16.21 -2.70
N LEU A 375 -14.47 -15.15 -3.44
CA LEU A 375 -14.73 -15.26 -4.87
C LEU A 375 -13.49 -15.67 -5.67
N ASN A 376 -12.34 -15.07 -5.39
CA ASN A 376 -11.15 -15.17 -6.24
C ASN A 376 -10.07 -16.11 -5.67
N GLY A 377 -10.19 -16.50 -4.38
CA GLY A 377 -9.15 -17.25 -3.70
C GLY A 377 -7.89 -16.43 -3.42
N THR A 378 -6.85 -17.10 -2.98
CA THR A 378 -5.52 -16.51 -2.76
C THR A 378 -4.43 -17.46 -3.25
N PRO A 379 -3.32 -16.96 -3.80
CA PRO A 379 -2.19 -17.80 -4.19
C PRO A 379 -1.49 -18.39 -2.95
N THR A 380 -0.67 -19.43 -3.15
CA THR A 380 0.22 -19.93 -2.10
C THR A 380 1.19 -18.83 -1.67
N GLN A 381 1.34 -18.67 -0.37
CA GLN A 381 2.23 -17.70 0.26
C GLN A 381 3.26 -18.44 1.11
N VAL A 382 4.51 -17.97 1.06
CA VAL A 382 5.61 -18.49 1.88
C VAL A 382 6.17 -17.33 2.68
N PHE A 383 6.17 -17.47 3.99
CA PHE A 383 6.60 -16.42 4.91
C PHE A 383 8.06 -16.59 5.31
N LYS A 384 8.70 -15.52 5.77
CA LYS A 384 10.13 -15.51 6.13
C LYS A 384 10.48 -16.43 7.30
N ASN A 385 9.54 -16.68 8.21
CA ASN A 385 9.69 -17.65 9.30
C ASN A 385 9.63 -19.11 8.84
N GLY A 386 9.48 -19.37 7.53
CA GLY A 386 9.36 -20.69 6.93
C GLY A 386 7.93 -21.24 6.90
N GLU A 387 6.97 -20.56 7.49
CA GLU A 387 5.57 -20.95 7.41
C GLU A 387 5.02 -20.76 5.99
N ARG A 388 4.01 -21.57 5.65
CA ARG A 388 3.35 -21.56 4.35
C ARG A 388 1.85 -21.55 4.53
N MET A 389 1.15 -20.74 3.71
CA MET A 389 -0.29 -20.85 3.50
C MET A 389 -0.51 -21.31 2.06
N TYR A 390 -1.20 -22.43 1.91
CA TYR A 390 -1.51 -22.94 0.57
C TYR A 390 -2.55 -22.08 -0.13
N ALA A 391 -2.61 -22.20 -1.44
CA ALA A 391 -3.59 -21.50 -2.24
C ALA A 391 -5.01 -21.81 -1.76
N MET A 392 -5.80 -20.77 -1.50
CA MET A 392 -7.25 -20.90 -1.35
C MET A 392 -7.88 -20.91 -2.74
N PRO A 393 -8.67 -21.94 -3.09
CA PRO A 393 -9.32 -21.97 -4.40
C PRO A 393 -10.40 -20.87 -4.52
N PRO A 394 -10.66 -20.35 -5.73
CA PRO A 394 -11.78 -19.44 -5.97
C PRO A 394 -13.13 -20.18 -5.87
N PHE A 395 -14.12 -19.54 -5.26
CA PHE A 395 -15.45 -20.10 -5.11
C PHE A 395 -16.51 -19.47 -6.01
N ALA A 396 -16.16 -18.47 -6.83
CA ALA A 396 -17.08 -17.78 -7.75
C ALA A 396 -17.86 -18.74 -8.70
N HIS A 397 -17.31 -19.93 -8.99
CA HIS A 397 -17.98 -20.93 -9.83
C HIS A 397 -18.65 -22.06 -9.03
N ARG A 398 -18.59 -22.02 -7.70
CA ARG A 398 -19.12 -23.07 -6.80
C ARG A 398 -20.26 -22.57 -5.93
N LEU A 399 -20.21 -21.31 -5.56
CA LEU A 399 -21.22 -20.63 -4.74
C LEU A 399 -21.83 -19.50 -5.56
N ASN A 400 -23.14 -19.36 -5.52
CA ASN A 400 -23.83 -18.20 -6.11
C ASN A 400 -23.79 -17.00 -5.15
N ALA A 401 -24.15 -15.81 -5.64
CA ALA A 401 -24.06 -14.58 -4.85
C ALA A 401 -24.86 -14.61 -3.53
N PRO A 402 -26.09 -15.16 -3.44
CA PRO A 402 -26.76 -15.38 -2.16
C PRO A 402 -25.98 -16.28 -1.20
N GLU A 403 -25.44 -17.40 -1.67
CA GLU A 403 -24.66 -18.34 -0.83
C GLU A 403 -23.37 -17.69 -0.30
N VAL A 404 -22.68 -16.87 -1.13
CA VAL A 404 -21.52 -16.09 -0.69
C VAL A 404 -21.93 -15.04 0.34
N ALA A 405 -23.06 -14.34 0.14
CA ALA A 405 -23.56 -13.35 1.08
C ALA A 405 -23.86 -13.99 2.46
N ASP A 406 -24.56 -15.12 2.47
CA ASP A 406 -24.88 -15.86 3.68
C ASP A 406 -23.60 -16.39 4.39
N LEU A 407 -22.66 -16.95 3.63
CA LEU A 407 -21.37 -17.44 4.13
C LEU A 407 -20.57 -16.32 4.80
N VAL A 408 -20.38 -15.20 4.09
CA VAL A 408 -19.59 -14.07 4.59
C VAL A 408 -20.28 -13.39 5.77
N THR A 409 -21.61 -13.31 5.77
CA THR A 409 -22.39 -12.86 6.92
C THR A 409 -22.11 -13.72 8.14
N TRP A 410 -22.17 -15.05 7.98
CA TRP A 410 -21.97 -15.96 9.09
C TRP A 410 -20.55 -15.93 9.67
N ILE A 411 -19.51 -16.04 8.83
CA ILE A 411 -18.11 -16.04 9.31
C ILE A 411 -17.74 -14.72 9.98
N ARG A 412 -18.26 -13.58 9.50
CA ARG A 412 -18.03 -12.26 10.11
C ARG A 412 -18.77 -12.11 11.44
N ALA A 413 -19.95 -12.68 11.58
CA ALA A 413 -20.69 -12.68 12.82
C ALA A 413 -20.03 -13.60 13.86
N GLU A 414 -19.65 -14.81 13.45
CA GLU A 414 -19.09 -15.84 14.34
C GLU A 414 -17.72 -15.46 14.89
N TRP A 415 -16.83 -14.92 14.04
CA TRP A 415 -15.44 -14.67 14.43
C TRP A 415 -14.99 -13.22 14.34
N GLY A 416 -15.75 -12.36 13.68
CA GLY A 416 -15.46 -10.92 13.52
C GLY A 416 -16.33 -10.00 14.39
N GLY A 417 -17.36 -10.54 15.06
CA GLY A 417 -18.28 -9.75 15.88
C GLY A 417 -19.18 -8.80 15.08
N GLN A 418 -19.29 -8.99 13.77
CA GLN A 418 -20.06 -8.14 12.88
C GLN A 418 -21.52 -8.63 12.80
N THR A 419 -22.47 -7.75 13.06
CA THR A 419 -23.91 -8.09 13.07
C THR A 419 -24.66 -7.63 11.82
N VAL A 420 -24.03 -6.81 10.99
CA VAL A 420 -24.64 -6.30 9.75
C VAL A 420 -24.51 -7.37 8.66
N PRO A 421 -25.65 -7.85 8.09
CA PRO A 421 -25.61 -8.84 7.02
C PRO A 421 -24.93 -8.29 5.76
N VAL A 422 -24.24 -9.18 5.06
CA VAL A 422 -23.74 -8.91 3.70
C VAL A 422 -24.88 -9.08 2.71
N THR A 423 -25.02 -8.16 1.76
CA THR A 423 -26.08 -8.22 0.77
C THR A 423 -25.63 -8.89 -0.52
N VAL A 424 -26.57 -9.41 -1.29
CA VAL A 424 -26.31 -10.01 -2.61
C VAL A 424 -25.73 -8.98 -3.57
N GLU A 425 -26.16 -7.72 -3.48
CA GLU A 425 -25.67 -6.60 -4.31
C GLU A 425 -24.18 -6.34 -4.03
N GLN A 426 -23.77 -6.40 -2.76
CA GLN A 426 -22.34 -6.26 -2.40
C GLN A 426 -21.50 -7.37 -3.03
N VAL A 427 -21.99 -8.60 -3.06
CA VAL A 427 -21.29 -9.72 -3.71
C VAL A 427 -21.24 -9.53 -5.23
N SER A 428 -22.38 -9.24 -5.86
CA SER A 428 -22.48 -9.06 -7.31
C SER A 428 -21.64 -7.89 -7.84
N ALA A 429 -21.49 -6.84 -7.04
CA ALA A 429 -20.60 -5.73 -7.38
C ALA A 429 -19.13 -6.18 -7.49
N GLN A 430 -18.70 -7.16 -6.67
CA GLN A 430 -17.32 -7.69 -6.74
C GLN A 430 -17.14 -8.67 -7.91
N GLU A 431 -18.15 -9.47 -8.27
CA GLU A 431 -18.09 -10.35 -9.45
C GLU A 431 -17.89 -9.56 -10.76
N THR A 432 -18.43 -8.33 -10.84
CA THR A 432 -18.30 -7.46 -12.02
C THR A 432 -16.96 -6.73 -12.08
N ALA A 433 -16.31 -6.46 -10.94
CA ALA A 433 -15.03 -5.77 -10.88
C ALA A 433 -13.84 -6.64 -11.34
N VAL A 434 -14.02 -7.96 -11.37
CA VAL A 434 -12.97 -8.95 -11.69
C VAL A 434 -12.97 -9.34 -13.18
N LYS A 435 -13.97 -8.92 -13.96
CA LYS A 435 -14.02 -9.15 -15.42
C LYS A 435 -13.36 -8.00 -16.17
#